data_06d602a8b22b610170cbf853bb8d6996
#
_entry.id   06d602a8b22b610170cbf853bb8d6996
#
_cell.length_a   1.000
_cell.length_b   1.000
_cell.length_c   1.000
_cell.angle_alpha   90.00
_cell.angle_beta   90.00
_cell.angle_gamma   90.00
#
_symmetry.space_group_name_H-M   'P 1'
#
loop_
_entity.id
_entity.type
_entity.pdbx_description
1 polymer ?
#
loop_
_entity_poly.entity_id
_entity_poly.type
_entity_poly.pdbx_seq_one_letter_code
_entity_poly.pdbx_strand_id
1 'polypeptide(L)'
;MMMETLSRWIGGVNDVLWTYVLVAALLGCAVWFTLRTRGVQFRLLGEMMRVLGESAGSGPKGERHVSSFQAFAVSLASRVGTGNLAGVATAIVVGGPGAVFWMWVIALVGAASAFVESTLAQLYKRRGRDSFIGGPAYYMERGLGRRWMGVLFAVLISVTFGFAFNSVQSNTICAAWEGAFGADRVWVGVVLTALTLLIIFGGIRRIARVSGVIVPILALGYIVLALGVVLFNLGRLPEVLELIVADAFGWEQTLGGAVGAALMQGIKRGLFSNEAGMGSAPNVAATAHVSHPVKQGLIQTFGVFTDTLVICTCTAFIILFGGVPDASLNGIQLTQAALESEIGPAGGVFVAVAIFLFAFSSIIGNYYYGEANIRYITPRPWALTLYRLLVGAMVLFGALATLDLAWSLADVTMALMTLCNLAAIVLLGRQAFLLLADYTAQKRQGIKNPVFTKDRIPELKDKAECW
;
A
#
# COMPACT_ATOMS: atom_id res chain seq x y z
N MET A 1 12.69 23.15 -20.81
CA MET A 1 13.26 22.30 -21.87
C MET A 1 13.79 20.96 -21.35
N MET A 2 14.83 20.88 -20.49
CA MET A 2 15.36 19.60 -19.97
C MET A 2 14.33 18.85 -19.10
N MET A 3 13.65 19.54 -18.17
CA MET A 3 12.58 18.97 -17.34
C MET A 3 11.36 18.50 -18.16
N GLU A 4 10.95 19.25 -19.16
CA GLU A 4 9.83 18.88 -20.06
C GLU A 4 10.18 17.66 -20.92
N THR A 5 11.41 17.59 -21.42
CA THR A 5 11.89 16.43 -22.17
C THR A 5 11.91 15.18 -21.28
N LEU A 6 12.41 15.31 -20.04
CA LEU A 6 12.42 14.23 -19.06
C LEU A 6 10.99 13.77 -18.71
N SER A 7 10.08 14.71 -18.45
CA SER A 7 8.67 14.42 -18.17
C SER A 7 8.00 13.67 -19.33
N ARG A 8 8.27 14.07 -20.57
CA ARG A 8 7.73 13.40 -21.77
C ARG A 8 8.25 11.97 -21.94
N TRP A 9 9.55 11.74 -21.69
CA TRP A 9 10.12 10.39 -21.72
C TRP A 9 9.55 9.49 -20.63
N ILE A 10 9.46 10.00 -19.41
CA ILE A 10 8.87 9.28 -18.28
C ILE A 10 7.39 8.96 -18.59
N GLY A 11 6.64 9.93 -19.13
CA GLY A 11 5.25 9.73 -19.55
C GLY A 11 5.09 8.63 -20.58
N GLY A 12 5.91 8.64 -21.65
CA GLY A 12 5.86 7.61 -22.69
C GLY A 12 6.17 6.19 -22.16
N VAL A 13 7.17 6.07 -21.27
CA VAL A 13 7.49 4.78 -20.62
C VAL A 13 6.33 4.34 -19.70
N ASN A 14 5.76 5.28 -18.97
CA ASN A 14 4.62 5.04 -18.09
C ASN A 14 3.42 4.48 -18.84
N ASP A 15 3.07 5.12 -19.97
CA ASP A 15 1.93 4.70 -20.81
C ASP A 15 2.11 3.28 -21.35
N VAL A 16 3.28 2.95 -21.86
CA VAL A 16 3.56 1.59 -22.37
C VAL A 16 3.50 0.54 -21.25
N LEU A 17 4.14 0.81 -20.11
CA LEU A 17 4.18 -0.12 -18.98
C LEU A 17 2.77 -0.41 -18.43
N TRP A 18 1.97 0.62 -18.26
CA TRP A 18 0.65 0.46 -17.64
C TRP A 18 -0.39 -0.05 -18.62
N THR A 19 -0.46 0.48 -19.84
CA THR A 19 -1.51 0.14 -20.80
C THR A 19 -1.40 -1.31 -21.28
N TYR A 20 -0.19 -1.79 -21.54
CA TYR A 20 -0.02 -3.07 -22.21
C TYR A 20 0.51 -4.19 -21.31
N VAL A 21 1.25 -3.87 -20.26
CA VAL A 21 1.99 -4.89 -19.52
C VAL A 21 1.44 -5.08 -18.11
N LEU A 22 1.43 -4.01 -17.32
CA LEU A 22 1.19 -4.14 -15.87
C LEU A 22 -0.26 -4.47 -15.55
N VAL A 23 -1.22 -3.79 -16.20
CA VAL A 23 -2.65 -4.06 -15.95
C VAL A 23 -2.99 -5.52 -16.27
N ALA A 24 -2.52 -6.02 -17.41
CA ALA A 24 -2.74 -7.41 -17.80
C ALA A 24 -2.05 -8.40 -16.83
N ALA A 25 -0.82 -8.10 -16.41
CA ALA A 25 -0.08 -8.92 -15.44
C ALA A 25 -0.76 -8.94 -14.06
N LEU A 26 -1.19 -7.76 -13.56
CA LEU A 26 -1.89 -7.65 -12.28
C LEU A 26 -3.21 -8.42 -12.26
N LEU A 27 -4.07 -8.17 -13.24
CA LEU A 27 -5.37 -8.85 -13.34
C LEU A 27 -5.20 -10.35 -13.56
N GLY A 28 -4.28 -10.74 -14.44
CA GLY A 28 -3.98 -12.16 -14.70
C GLY A 28 -3.49 -12.88 -13.44
N CYS A 29 -2.54 -12.29 -12.70
CA CYS A 29 -2.05 -12.84 -11.44
C CYS A 29 -3.14 -12.87 -10.37
N ALA A 30 -3.91 -11.79 -10.23
CA ALA A 30 -4.99 -11.69 -9.25
C ALA A 30 -6.07 -12.76 -9.46
N VAL A 31 -6.51 -12.95 -10.71
CA VAL A 31 -7.46 -14.01 -11.08
C VAL A 31 -6.84 -15.38 -10.84
N TRP A 32 -5.61 -15.61 -11.30
CA TRP A 32 -4.89 -16.87 -11.09
C TRP A 32 -4.79 -17.24 -9.61
N PHE A 33 -4.34 -16.32 -8.76
CA PHE A 33 -4.23 -16.59 -7.33
C PHE A 33 -5.59 -16.75 -6.66
N THR A 34 -6.61 -15.98 -7.06
CA THR A 34 -7.97 -16.15 -6.55
C THR A 34 -8.49 -17.55 -6.84
N LEU A 35 -8.33 -18.05 -8.06
CA LEU A 35 -8.74 -19.40 -8.45
C LEU A 35 -7.95 -20.47 -7.70
N ARG A 36 -6.61 -20.36 -7.68
CA ARG A 36 -5.72 -21.36 -7.03
C ARG A 36 -5.89 -21.44 -5.51
N THR A 37 -6.20 -20.32 -4.87
CA THR A 37 -6.50 -20.27 -3.42
C THR A 37 -7.97 -20.54 -3.10
N ARG A 38 -8.80 -20.76 -4.13
CA ARG A 38 -10.27 -20.95 -4.00
C ARG A 38 -10.93 -19.77 -3.30
N GLY A 39 -10.58 -18.55 -3.71
CA GLY A 39 -11.15 -17.33 -3.13
C GLY A 39 -10.80 -17.13 -1.65
N VAL A 40 -9.54 -17.34 -1.27
CA VAL A 40 -9.08 -17.23 0.13
C VAL A 40 -9.52 -15.92 0.79
N GLN A 41 -9.48 -14.82 0.03
CA GLN A 41 -9.82 -13.48 0.48
C GLN A 41 -11.29 -13.32 0.88
N PHE A 42 -12.18 -14.12 0.31
CA PHE A 42 -13.61 -14.13 0.66
C PHE A 42 -13.93 -15.21 1.70
N ARG A 43 -13.45 -16.42 1.45
CA ARG A 43 -13.76 -17.60 2.25
C ARG A 43 -13.23 -17.55 3.67
N LEU A 44 -12.09 -16.89 3.90
CA LEU A 44 -11.45 -16.81 5.21
C LEU A 44 -11.53 -15.42 5.86
N LEU A 45 -12.49 -14.58 5.45
CA LEU A 45 -12.67 -13.25 6.02
C LEU A 45 -12.86 -13.26 7.55
N GLY A 46 -13.71 -14.16 8.06
CA GLY A 46 -13.88 -14.32 9.51
C GLY A 46 -12.61 -14.78 10.23
N GLU A 47 -11.77 -15.58 9.56
CA GLU A 47 -10.49 -16.02 10.10
C GLU A 47 -9.47 -14.88 10.12
N MET A 48 -9.48 -13.95 9.12
CA MET A 48 -8.66 -12.75 9.12
C MET A 48 -8.93 -11.88 10.34
N MET A 49 -10.21 -11.62 10.63
CA MET A 49 -10.64 -10.87 11.81
C MET A 49 -10.22 -11.55 13.11
N ARG A 50 -10.39 -12.88 13.20
CA ARG A 50 -9.99 -13.66 14.37
C ARG A 50 -8.49 -13.59 14.63
N VAL A 51 -7.66 -13.81 13.59
CA VAL A 51 -6.19 -13.79 13.70
C VAL A 51 -5.68 -12.42 14.07
N LEU A 52 -6.30 -11.36 13.55
CA LEU A 52 -5.96 -9.99 13.91
C LEU A 52 -6.27 -9.69 15.39
N GLY A 53 -7.45 -10.11 15.87
CA GLY A 53 -7.86 -9.93 17.25
C GLY A 53 -7.01 -10.71 18.26
N GLU A 54 -6.63 -11.95 17.96
CA GLU A 54 -5.75 -12.75 18.82
C GLU A 54 -4.37 -12.11 19.01
N SER A 55 -3.85 -11.45 17.97
CA SER A 55 -2.50 -10.89 17.98
C SER A 55 -2.39 -9.59 18.80
N ALA A 56 -3.50 -8.94 19.09
CA ALA A 56 -3.49 -7.72 19.91
C ALA A 56 -3.17 -7.98 21.40
N GLY A 57 -3.32 -9.24 21.86
CA GLY A 57 -3.17 -9.63 23.28
C GLY A 57 -2.02 -10.58 23.64
N SER A 58 -1.29 -11.14 22.70
CA SER A 58 -0.39 -12.28 22.95
C SER A 58 0.96 -12.17 22.28
N GLY A 59 1.88 -11.45 22.90
CA GLY A 59 3.31 -11.69 22.70
C GLY A 59 3.85 -12.58 23.83
N PRO A 60 4.81 -13.51 23.59
CA PRO A 60 5.47 -14.23 24.67
C PRO A 60 6.09 -13.21 25.64
N LYS A 61 5.72 -13.31 26.90
CA LYS A 61 6.30 -12.45 27.94
C LYS A 61 7.82 -12.73 28.01
N GLY A 62 8.63 -11.76 27.63
CA GLY A 62 10.08 -11.83 27.77
C GLY A 62 10.89 -11.81 26.45
N GLU A 63 10.33 -12.15 25.31
CA GLU A 63 11.04 -12.07 24.03
C GLU A 63 10.59 -10.84 23.22
N ARG A 64 11.56 -10.13 22.62
CA ARG A 64 11.34 -8.89 21.85
C ARG A 64 10.91 -9.20 20.42
N HIS A 65 9.74 -9.82 20.24
CA HIS A 65 9.21 -10.14 18.91
C HIS A 65 8.16 -9.11 18.46
N VAL A 66 8.13 -8.83 17.14
CA VAL A 66 7.08 -8.03 16.52
C VAL A 66 5.80 -8.87 16.48
N SER A 67 4.71 -8.37 17.07
CA SER A 67 3.41 -9.05 17.00
C SER A 67 2.81 -8.92 15.60
N SER A 68 1.85 -9.80 15.27
CA SER A 68 1.10 -9.70 14.02
C SER A 68 0.37 -8.38 13.87
N PHE A 69 -0.19 -7.85 14.96
CA PHE A 69 -0.86 -6.56 14.97
C PHE A 69 0.13 -5.41 14.72
N GLN A 70 1.32 -5.45 15.31
CA GLN A 70 2.36 -4.45 15.04
C GLN A 70 2.82 -4.47 13.58
N ALA A 71 3.02 -5.66 13.01
CA ALA A 71 3.34 -5.80 11.59
C ALA A 71 2.21 -5.27 10.69
N PHE A 72 0.95 -5.58 11.04
CA PHE A 72 -0.21 -5.03 10.36
C PHE A 72 -0.27 -3.50 10.44
N ALA A 73 -0.07 -2.93 11.62
CA ALA A 73 -0.12 -1.48 11.83
C ALA A 73 0.97 -0.74 11.04
N VAL A 74 2.20 -1.28 10.97
CA VAL A 74 3.29 -0.71 10.16
C VAL A 74 2.97 -0.82 8.67
N SER A 75 2.43 -1.96 8.22
CA SER A 75 2.02 -2.15 6.83
C SER A 75 0.84 -1.23 6.46
N LEU A 76 -0.14 -1.06 7.36
CA LEU A 76 -1.25 -0.15 7.15
C LEU A 76 -0.78 1.31 7.14
N ALA A 77 0.21 1.66 7.97
CA ALA A 77 0.81 2.99 8.00
C ALA A 77 1.49 3.40 6.69
N SER A 78 2.10 2.44 5.98
CA SER A 78 2.66 2.69 4.64
C SER A 78 1.55 2.92 3.61
N ARG A 79 0.51 2.11 3.65
CA ARG A 79 -0.62 2.14 2.71
C ARG A 79 -1.49 3.38 2.87
N VAL A 80 -1.92 3.66 4.11
CA VAL A 80 -2.85 4.77 4.40
C VAL A 80 -2.10 6.09 4.38
N GLY A 81 -2.24 6.81 3.28
CA GLY A 81 -1.53 8.05 3.02
C GLY A 81 -2.14 8.83 1.86
N THR A 82 -1.26 9.37 1.03
CA THR A 82 -1.65 10.14 -0.16
C THR A 82 -2.54 9.34 -1.11
N GLY A 83 -2.33 8.01 -1.23
CA GLY A 83 -3.14 7.14 -2.09
C GLY A 83 -4.62 7.19 -1.79
N ASN A 84 -4.97 7.19 -0.50
CA ASN A 84 -6.37 7.15 -0.06
C ASN A 84 -7.11 8.48 -0.20
N LEU A 85 -6.41 9.60 -0.12
CA LEU A 85 -7.02 10.94 -0.18
C LEU A 85 -6.80 11.57 -1.56
N ALA A 86 -5.56 11.89 -1.90
CA ALA A 86 -5.22 12.54 -3.16
C ALA A 86 -5.25 11.57 -4.35
N GLY A 87 -4.88 10.30 -4.15
CA GLY A 87 -4.93 9.28 -5.20
C GLY A 87 -6.35 8.99 -5.68
N VAL A 88 -7.31 8.88 -4.75
CA VAL A 88 -8.74 8.71 -5.09
C VAL A 88 -9.25 9.93 -5.84
N ALA A 89 -8.93 11.14 -5.38
CA ALA A 89 -9.29 12.38 -6.07
C ALA A 89 -8.73 12.41 -7.50
N THR A 90 -7.45 12.08 -7.67
CA THR A 90 -6.81 11.99 -9.00
C THR A 90 -7.48 10.93 -9.87
N ALA A 91 -7.86 9.78 -9.30
CA ALA A 91 -8.57 8.72 -10.04
C ALA A 91 -9.91 9.23 -10.58
N ILE A 92 -10.68 9.96 -9.77
CA ILE A 92 -11.99 10.51 -10.14
C ILE A 92 -11.84 11.61 -11.19
N VAL A 93 -10.86 12.53 -11.05
CA VAL A 93 -10.67 13.63 -12.02
C VAL A 93 -10.23 13.11 -13.39
N VAL A 94 -9.28 12.16 -13.42
CA VAL A 94 -8.68 11.68 -14.68
C VAL A 94 -9.43 10.51 -15.28
N GLY A 95 -10.01 9.66 -14.45
CA GLY A 95 -10.70 8.43 -14.87
C GLY A 95 -12.21 8.45 -14.73
N GLY A 96 -12.78 9.54 -14.21
CA GLY A 96 -14.20 9.59 -13.89
C GLY A 96 -14.57 8.86 -12.58
N PRO A 97 -15.83 9.02 -12.11
CA PRO A 97 -16.35 8.29 -10.94
C PRO A 97 -16.21 6.77 -11.04
N GLY A 98 -16.28 6.21 -12.24
CA GLY A 98 -16.10 4.77 -12.50
C GLY A 98 -14.74 4.21 -12.14
N ALA A 99 -13.71 5.06 -11.99
CA ALA A 99 -12.40 4.63 -11.49
C ALA A 99 -12.51 4.02 -10.08
N VAL A 100 -13.45 4.48 -9.25
CA VAL A 100 -13.72 3.94 -7.91
C VAL A 100 -14.16 2.48 -7.99
N PHE A 101 -15.03 2.12 -8.93
CA PHE A 101 -15.45 0.75 -9.17
C PHE A 101 -14.23 -0.16 -9.47
N TRP A 102 -13.33 0.29 -10.33
CA TRP A 102 -12.14 -0.47 -10.69
C TRP A 102 -11.11 -0.54 -9.55
N MET A 103 -11.06 0.46 -8.66
CA MET A 103 -10.32 0.36 -7.40
C MET A 103 -10.88 -0.75 -6.51
N TRP A 104 -12.20 -0.89 -6.39
CA TRP A 104 -12.82 -1.98 -5.64
C TRP A 104 -12.50 -3.34 -6.25
N VAL A 105 -12.63 -3.46 -7.58
CA VAL A 105 -12.34 -4.72 -8.29
C VAL A 105 -10.89 -5.15 -8.06
N ILE A 106 -9.92 -4.25 -8.26
CA ILE A 106 -8.50 -4.62 -8.06
C ILE A 106 -8.19 -4.94 -6.59
N ALA A 107 -8.85 -4.30 -5.63
CA ALA A 107 -8.69 -4.65 -4.22
C ALA A 107 -9.26 -6.04 -3.92
N LEU A 108 -10.46 -6.36 -4.42
CA LEU A 108 -11.12 -7.65 -4.18
C LEU A 108 -10.33 -8.82 -4.78
N VAL A 109 -9.88 -8.70 -6.04
CA VAL A 109 -9.14 -9.80 -6.71
C VAL A 109 -7.65 -9.77 -6.36
N GLY A 110 -7.04 -8.58 -6.27
CA GLY A 110 -5.62 -8.39 -5.95
C GLY A 110 -5.23 -8.82 -4.54
N ALA A 111 -6.18 -8.83 -3.60
CA ALA A 111 -5.96 -9.30 -2.24
C ALA A 111 -5.43 -10.75 -2.16
N ALA A 112 -5.72 -11.59 -3.16
CA ALA A 112 -5.14 -12.93 -3.26
C ALA A 112 -3.61 -12.89 -3.55
N SER A 113 -3.13 -11.88 -4.29
CA SER A 113 -1.69 -11.67 -4.49
C SER A 113 -1.01 -11.26 -3.19
N ALA A 114 -1.62 -10.36 -2.41
CA ALA A 114 -1.13 -9.96 -1.09
C ALA A 114 -1.07 -11.15 -0.11
N PHE A 115 -2.03 -12.07 -0.19
CA PHE A 115 -2.01 -13.34 0.55
C PHE A 115 -0.78 -14.18 0.21
N VAL A 116 -0.55 -14.40 -1.08
CA VAL A 116 0.55 -15.27 -1.57
C VAL A 116 1.90 -14.68 -1.19
N GLU A 117 2.17 -13.41 -1.52
CA GLU A 117 3.45 -12.76 -1.26
C GLU A 117 3.79 -12.71 0.23
N SER A 118 2.81 -12.42 1.09
CA SER A 118 3.03 -12.32 2.54
C SER A 118 3.20 -13.69 3.20
N THR A 119 2.52 -14.73 2.68
CA THR A 119 2.72 -16.12 3.11
C THR A 119 4.12 -16.60 2.72
N LEU A 120 4.59 -16.30 1.50
CA LEU A 120 5.96 -16.60 1.06
C LEU A 120 7.02 -15.87 1.89
N ALA A 121 6.80 -14.59 2.20
CA ALA A 121 7.72 -13.83 3.02
C ALA A 121 7.89 -14.42 4.41
N GLN A 122 6.82 -14.93 5.00
CA GLN A 122 6.88 -15.67 6.26
C GLN A 122 7.59 -17.02 6.13
N LEU A 123 7.34 -17.76 5.05
CA LEU A 123 8.02 -19.04 4.83
C LEU A 123 9.55 -18.88 4.76
N TYR A 124 10.01 -17.84 4.04
CA TYR A 124 11.43 -17.58 3.78
C TYR A 124 12.10 -16.60 4.74
N LYS A 125 11.43 -16.24 5.86
CA LYS A 125 12.02 -15.34 6.86
C LYS A 125 13.28 -15.93 7.50
N ARG A 126 14.13 -15.03 7.97
CA ARG A 126 15.38 -15.36 8.69
C ARG A 126 15.40 -14.72 10.06
N ARG A 127 16.22 -15.26 10.94
CA ARG A 127 16.51 -14.62 12.23
C ARG A 127 17.41 -13.42 12.02
N GLY A 128 16.94 -12.23 12.40
CA GLY A 128 17.72 -11.00 12.50
C GLY A 128 18.24 -10.78 13.92
N ARG A 129 18.89 -9.63 14.16
CA ARG A 129 19.42 -9.28 15.50
C ARG A 129 18.31 -9.00 16.51
N ASP A 130 17.27 -8.26 16.10
CA ASP A 130 16.20 -7.76 17.00
C ASP A 130 14.83 -8.35 16.66
N SER A 131 14.63 -8.90 15.47
CA SER A 131 13.39 -9.48 14.98
C SER A 131 13.68 -10.39 13.79
N PHE A 132 12.65 -11.06 13.26
CA PHE A 132 12.76 -11.71 11.95
C PHE A 132 12.96 -10.67 10.84
N ILE A 133 13.62 -11.08 9.77
CA ILE A 133 13.82 -10.33 8.53
C ILE A 133 13.39 -11.18 7.35
N GLY A 134 12.87 -10.58 6.30
CA GLY A 134 12.40 -11.28 5.11
C GLY A 134 11.82 -10.32 4.09
N GLY A 135 11.06 -10.85 3.16
CA GLY A 135 10.42 -10.11 2.07
C GLY A 135 10.80 -10.67 0.71
N PRO A 136 10.44 -9.98 -0.39
CA PRO A 136 10.64 -10.47 -1.74
C PRO A 136 12.08 -10.83 -2.09
N ALA A 137 13.04 -9.99 -1.72
CA ALA A 137 14.44 -10.26 -1.98
C ALA A 137 14.87 -11.63 -1.42
N TYR A 138 14.39 -11.98 -0.24
CA TYR A 138 14.71 -13.26 0.42
C TYR A 138 14.04 -14.46 -0.25
N TYR A 139 12.77 -14.37 -0.66
CA TYR A 139 12.16 -15.50 -1.35
C TYR A 139 12.63 -15.63 -2.81
N MET A 140 13.04 -14.55 -3.49
CA MET A 140 13.72 -14.62 -4.78
C MET A 140 15.08 -15.32 -4.68
N GLU A 141 15.88 -14.96 -3.67
CA GLU A 141 17.19 -15.60 -3.44
C GLU A 141 17.05 -17.06 -3.03
N ARG A 142 16.23 -17.34 -2.02
CA ARG A 142 16.16 -18.67 -1.40
C ARG A 142 15.14 -19.61 -2.03
N GLY A 143 14.04 -19.05 -2.52
CA GLY A 143 12.97 -19.80 -3.16
C GLY A 143 13.28 -20.16 -4.61
N LEU A 144 13.78 -19.17 -5.37
CA LEU A 144 14.13 -19.34 -6.78
C LEU A 144 15.62 -19.64 -6.99
N GLY A 145 16.49 -19.49 -5.98
CA GLY A 145 17.93 -19.59 -6.12
C GLY A 145 18.55 -18.43 -6.94
N ARG A 146 17.84 -17.31 -7.08
CA ARG A 146 18.23 -16.19 -7.96
C ARG A 146 18.54 -14.93 -7.16
N ARG A 147 19.74 -14.85 -6.59
CA ARG A 147 20.17 -13.67 -5.82
C ARG A 147 20.13 -12.37 -6.62
N TRP A 148 20.48 -12.40 -7.93
CA TRP A 148 20.42 -11.21 -8.79
C TRP A 148 19.01 -10.59 -8.83
N MET A 149 17.96 -11.43 -8.88
CA MET A 149 16.57 -10.97 -8.87
C MET A 149 16.22 -10.34 -7.52
N GLY A 150 16.69 -10.93 -6.41
CA GLY A 150 16.54 -10.35 -5.08
C GLY A 150 17.22 -8.98 -4.94
N VAL A 151 18.44 -8.84 -5.49
CA VAL A 151 19.16 -7.54 -5.52
C VAL A 151 18.43 -6.52 -6.40
N LEU A 152 17.97 -6.92 -7.58
CA LEU A 152 17.16 -6.06 -8.46
C LEU A 152 15.91 -5.55 -7.74
N PHE A 153 15.15 -6.47 -7.12
CA PHE A 153 13.96 -6.08 -6.35
C PHE A 153 14.32 -5.14 -5.20
N ALA A 154 15.39 -5.42 -4.46
CA ALA A 154 15.84 -4.59 -3.34
C ALA A 154 16.21 -3.16 -3.77
N VAL A 155 16.82 -2.99 -4.95
CA VAL A 155 17.07 -1.67 -5.55
C VAL A 155 15.75 -1.01 -5.94
N LEU A 156 14.88 -1.72 -6.65
CA LEU A 156 13.60 -1.19 -7.13
C LEU A 156 12.71 -0.71 -5.97
N ILE A 157 12.57 -1.50 -4.89
CA ILE A 157 11.76 -1.08 -3.73
C ILE A 157 12.39 0.09 -2.99
N SER A 158 13.72 0.15 -2.89
CA SER A 158 14.41 1.27 -2.24
C SER A 158 14.22 2.58 -3.01
N VAL A 159 14.22 2.52 -4.34
CA VAL A 159 13.94 3.69 -5.20
C VAL A 159 12.44 4.04 -5.17
N THR A 160 11.56 3.06 -5.32
CA THR A 160 10.11 3.30 -5.35
C THR A 160 9.62 3.90 -4.05
N PHE A 161 9.86 3.23 -2.92
CA PHE A 161 9.33 3.65 -1.62
C PHE A 161 10.16 4.76 -0.99
N GLY A 162 11.49 4.62 -0.98
CA GLY A 162 12.37 5.59 -0.36
C GLY A 162 12.42 6.94 -1.08
N PHE A 163 12.24 6.96 -2.40
CA PHE A 163 12.39 8.17 -3.20
C PHE A 163 11.06 8.59 -3.83
N ALA A 164 10.53 7.85 -4.79
CA ALA A 164 9.38 8.27 -5.57
C ALA A 164 8.10 8.42 -4.71
N PHE A 165 7.74 7.40 -3.91
CA PHE A 165 6.56 7.46 -3.05
C PHE A 165 6.70 8.53 -1.98
N ASN A 166 7.87 8.69 -1.37
CA ASN A 166 8.11 9.74 -0.39
C ASN A 166 8.01 11.14 -1.00
N SER A 167 8.39 11.31 -2.27
CA SER A 167 8.18 12.57 -2.99
C SER A 167 6.70 12.88 -3.18
N VAL A 168 5.88 11.87 -3.52
CA VAL A 168 4.42 12.03 -3.64
C VAL A 168 3.79 12.40 -2.29
N GLN A 169 4.19 11.73 -1.20
CA GLN A 169 3.68 12.03 0.14
C GLN A 169 4.01 13.48 0.54
N SER A 170 5.27 13.90 0.33
CA SER A 170 5.72 15.26 0.65
C SER A 170 5.01 16.31 -0.19
N ASN A 171 4.88 16.08 -1.51
CA ASN A 171 4.17 16.96 -2.42
C ASN A 171 2.74 17.22 -1.95
N THR A 172 2.04 16.15 -1.59
CA THR A 172 0.64 16.21 -1.15
C THR A 172 0.48 16.95 0.18
N ILE A 173 1.37 16.72 1.16
CA ILE A 173 1.38 17.46 2.42
C ILE A 173 1.55 18.95 2.15
N CYS A 174 2.54 19.33 1.34
CA CYS A 174 2.82 20.73 1.04
C CYS A 174 1.65 21.40 0.31
N ALA A 175 1.04 20.73 -0.67
CA ALA A 175 -0.12 21.25 -1.38
C ALA A 175 -1.35 21.43 -0.46
N ALA A 176 -1.58 20.51 0.47
CA ALA A 176 -2.67 20.63 1.42
C ALA A 176 -2.49 21.78 2.42
N TRP A 177 -1.26 21.99 2.89
CA TRP A 177 -0.94 23.07 3.83
C TRP A 177 -0.93 24.44 3.13
N GLU A 178 -0.48 24.51 1.89
CA GLU A 178 -0.60 25.70 1.06
C GLU A 178 -2.07 26.09 0.88
N GLY A 179 -2.94 25.12 0.51
CA GLY A 179 -4.37 25.36 0.33
C GLY A 179 -5.10 25.77 1.60
N ALA A 180 -4.86 25.10 2.74
CA ALA A 180 -5.59 25.36 3.98
C ALA A 180 -5.08 26.57 4.77
N PHE A 181 -3.76 26.86 4.73
CA PHE A 181 -3.11 27.83 5.61
C PHE A 181 -2.35 28.92 4.86
N GLY A 182 -2.27 28.86 3.50
CA GLY A 182 -1.37 29.74 2.72
C GLY A 182 0.12 29.54 3.03
N ALA A 183 0.49 28.36 3.56
CA ALA A 183 1.85 28.08 3.99
C ALA A 183 2.78 27.90 2.78
N ASP A 184 3.96 28.53 2.84
CA ASP A 184 4.97 28.39 1.79
C ASP A 184 5.51 26.95 1.74
N ARG A 185 5.47 26.33 0.56
CA ARG A 185 5.86 24.93 0.32
C ARG A 185 7.31 24.63 0.69
N VAL A 186 8.22 25.59 0.53
CA VAL A 186 9.64 25.43 0.88
C VAL A 186 9.79 25.21 2.38
N TRP A 187 9.16 26.06 3.17
CA TRP A 187 9.23 25.95 4.65
C TRP A 187 8.56 24.68 5.16
N VAL A 188 7.39 24.34 4.63
CA VAL A 188 6.71 23.06 4.98
C VAL A 188 7.62 21.89 4.61
N GLY A 189 8.24 21.90 3.45
CA GLY A 189 9.16 20.85 2.98
C GLY A 189 10.41 20.73 3.84
N VAL A 190 11.01 21.84 4.27
CA VAL A 190 12.19 21.85 5.16
C VAL A 190 11.83 21.27 6.52
N VAL A 191 10.71 21.69 7.12
CA VAL A 191 10.25 21.15 8.40
C VAL A 191 9.95 19.67 8.30
N LEU A 192 9.24 19.25 7.24
CA LEU A 192 8.91 17.84 7.00
C LEU A 192 10.17 16.99 6.84
N THR A 193 11.17 17.49 6.09
CA THR A 193 12.47 16.82 5.92
C THR A 193 13.20 16.67 7.25
N ALA A 194 13.26 17.73 8.04
CA ALA A 194 13.90 17.70 9.37
C ALA A 194 13.22 16.69 10.30
N LEU A 195 11.88 16.68 10.36
CA LEU A 195 11.11 15.72 11.14
C LEU A 195 11.34 14.29 10.66
N THR A 196 11.35 14.07 9.35
CA THR A 196 11.63 12.77 8.74
C THR A 196 13.01 12.27 9.16
N LEU A 197 14.06 13.06 8.97
CA LEU A 197 15.42 12.69 9.34
C LEU A 197 15.55 12.40 10.84
N LEU A 198 14.95 13.23 11.68
CA LEU A 198 14.96 13.05 13.14
C LEU A 198 14.34 11.71 13.56
N ILE A 199 13.29 11.23 12.87
CA ILE A 199 12.66 9.95 13.20
C ILE A 199 13.43 8.78 12.61
N ILE A 200 13.84 8.83 11.34
CA ILE A 200 14.49 7.69 10.69
C ILE A 200 15.89 7.39 11.26
N PHE A 201 16.60 8.40 11.77
CA PHE A 201 17.83 8.17 12.52
C PHE A 201 17.59 7.51 13.90
N GLY A 202 16.36 7.54 14.43
CA GLY A 202 15.98 6.88 15.68
C GLY A 202 15.74 5.36 15.59
N GLY A 203 15.76 4.79 14.37
CA GLY A 203 15.65 3.36 14.10
C GLY A 203 14.23 2.79 14.21
N ILE A 204 14.09 1.50 13.84
CA ILE A 204 12.81 0.79 13.64
C ILE A 204 11.86 0.81 14.84
N ARG A 205 12.37 0.80 16.07
CA ARG A 205 11.52 0.82 17.27
C ARG A 205 10.75 2.13 17.41
N ARG A 206 11.36 3.24 17.01
CA ARG A 206 10.73 4.56 17.01
C ARG A 206 9.66 4.63 15.93
N ILE A 207 9.98 4.11 14.74
CA ILE A 207 9.06 4.00 13.60
C ILE A 207 7.81 3.20 14.00
N ALA A 208 7.98 1.97 14.48
CA ALA A 208 6.87 1.10 14.86
C ALA A 208 5.98 1.68 15.97
N ARG A 209 6.58 2.43 16.90
CA ARG A 209 5.82 3.09 17.99
C ARG A 209 4.98 4.24 17.46
N VAL A 210 5.55 5.08 16.61
CA VAL A 210 4.86 6.25 16.03
C VAL A 210 3.71 5.77 15.14
N SER A 211 3.99 4.90 14.19
CA SER A 211 2.98 4.39 13.25
C SER A 211 1.89 3.56 13.93
N GLY A 212 2.25 2.74 14.92
CA GLY A 212 1.31 1.85 15.62
C GLY A 212 0.27 2.56 16.48
N VAL A 213 0.47 3.83 16.82
CA VAL A 213 -0.48 4.63 17.60
C VAL A 213 -1.23 5.63 16.70
N ILE A 214 -0.50 6.37 15.88
CA ILE A 214 -1.06 7.46 15.09
C ILE A 214 -2.05 6.93 14.05
N VAL A 215 -1.67 5.92 13.28
CA VAL A 215 -2.45 5.48 12.12
C VAL A 215 -3.81 4.88 12.48
N PRO A 216 -3.94 3.97 13.46
CA PRO A 216 -5.27 3.44 13.82
C PRO A 216 -6.23 4.52 14.33
N ILE A 217 -5.73 5.47 15.12
CA ILE A 217 -6.55 6.56 15.67
C ILE A 217 -7.06 7.46 14.54
N LEU A 218 -6.16 7.83 13.62
CA LEU A 218 -6.51 8.70 12.49
C LEU A 218 -7.43 8.01 11.50
N ALA A 219 -7.15 6.73 11.16
CA ALA A 219 -8.01 5.97 10.28
C ALA A 219 -9.42 5.85 10.85
N LEU A 220 -9.54 5.57 12.14
CA LEU A 220 -10.84 5.53 12.81
C LEU A 220 -11.54 6.91 12.78
N GLY A 221 -10.83 7.99 13.11
CA GLY A 221 -11.37 9.36 13.05
C GLY A 221 -11.84 9.74 11.67
N TYR A 222 -11.07 9.40 10.63
CA TYR A 222 -11.42 9.64 9.24
C TYR A 222 -12.65 8.83 8.80
N ILE A 223 -12.72 7.55 9.19
CA ILE A 223 -13.90 6.70 8.90
C ILE A 223 -15.15 7.25 9.60
N VAL A 224 -15.04 7.67 10.86
CA VAL A 224 -16.19 8.23 11.60
C VAL A 224 -16.69 9.51 10.94
N LEU A 225 -15.78 10.41 10.52
CA LEU A 225 -16.14 11.61 9.79
C LEU A 225 -16.83 11.28 8.47
N ALA A 226 -16.25 10.37 7.67
CA ALA A 226 -16.83 9.97 6.39
C ALA A 226 -18.20 9.31 6.56
N LEU A 227 -18.39 8.47 7.58
CA LEU A 227 -19.70 7.91 7.92
C LEU A 227 -20.70 9.01 8.29
N GLY A 228 -20.27 10.06 8.98
CA GLY A 228 -21.08 11.25 9.23
C GLY A 228 -21.55 11.88 7.92
N VAL A 229 -20.63 12.15 6.98
CA VAL A 229 -20.98 12.71 5.66
C VAL A 229 -21.96 11.80 4.90
N VAL A 230 -21.73 10.47 4.90
CA VAL A 230 -22.63 9.49 4.28
C VAL A 230 -24.02 9.53 4.93
N LEU A 231 -24.10 9.58 6.25
CA LEU A 231 -25.38 9.62 6.98
C LEU A 231 -26.16 10.90 6.68
N PHE A 232 -25.49 12.05 6.54
CA PHE A 232 -26.14 13.30 6.14
C PHE A 232 -26.61 13.28 4.68
N ASN A 233 -25.97 12.47 3.83
CA ASN A 233 -26.24 12.37 2.39
C ASN A 233 -26.90 11.03 1.99
N LEU A 234 -27.55 10.30 2.91
CA LEU A 234 -28.15 8.98 2.64
C LEU A 234 -29.12 8.98 1.46
N GLY A 235 -29.85 10.06 1.27
CA GLY A 235 -30.79 10.18 0.13
C GLY A 235 -30.09 10.20 -1.24
N ARG A 236 -28.84 10.67 -1.31
CA ARG A 236 -28.02 10.73 -2.53
C ARG A 236 -27.14 9.49 -2.74
N LEU A 237 -27.03 8.63 -1.75
CA LEU A 237 -26.17 7.44 -1.82
C LEU A 237 -26.51 6.51 -3.01
N PRO A 238 -27.79 6.20 -3.32
CA PRO A 238 -28.13 5.40 -4.50
C PRO A 238 -27.67 6.04 -5.81
N GLU A 239 -27.85 7.37 -5.97
CA GLU A 239 -27.42 8.13 -7.14
C GLU A 239 -25.90 8.08 -7.33
N VAL A 240 -25.13 8.24 -6.26
CA VAL A 240 -23.66 8.15 -6.30
C VAL A 240 -23.20 6.74 -6.66
N LEU A 241 -23.84 5.71 -6.12
CA LEU A 241 -23.50 4.32 -6.47
C LEU A 241 -23.85 4.01 -7.94
N GLU A 242 -25.00 4.49 -8.44
CA GLU A 242 -25.37 4.38 -9.85
C GLU A 242 -24.37 5.10 -10.75
N LEU A 243 -23.96 6.32 -10.39
CA LEU A 243 -22.95 7.09 -11.12
C LEU A 243 -21.61 6.33 -11.21
N ILE A 244 -21.13 5.75 -10.10
CA ILE A 244 -19.90 4.97 -10.07
C ILE A 244 -19.99 3.75 -11.03
N VAL A 245 -21.11 3.04 -10.99
CA VAL A 245 -21.29 1.84 -11.81
C VAL A 245 -21.52 2.20 -13.27
N ALA A 246 -22.39 3.18 -13.56
CA ALA A 246 -22.69 3.60 -14.92
C ALA A 246 -21.44 4.12 -15.65
N ASP A 247 -20.64 4.96 -15.00
CA ASP A 247 -19.42 5.51 -15.58
C ASP A 247 -18.33 4.42 -15.75
N ALA A 248 -18.25 3.45 -14.86
CA ALA A 248 -17.29 2.34 -14.95
C ALA A 248 -17.47 1.49 -16.24
N PHE A 249 -18.69 1.41 -16.76
CA PHE A 249 -19.03 0.63 -17.96
C PHE A 249 -19.39 1.51 -19.17
N GLY A 250 -19.36 2.83 -19.02
CA GLY A 250 -19.60 3.79 -20.09
C GLY A 250 -21.03 3.75 -20.65
N TRP A 251 -22.04 3.41 -19.83
CA TRP A 251 -23.43 3.28 -20.27
C TRP A 251 -24.02 4.55 -20.85
N GLU A 252 -23.50 5.71 -20.46
CA GLU A 252 -23.92 7.02 -20.99
C GLU A 252 -22.93 7.63 -21.99
N GLN A 253 -21.78 7.00 -22.21
CA GLN A 253 -20.70 7.55 -23.04
C GLN A 253 -20.48 6.71 -24.32
N THR A 254 -20.67 7.35 -25.47
CA THR A 254 -20.46 6.76 -26.80
C THR A 254 -18.98 6.53 -27.15
N LEU A 255 -18.04 6.83 -26.27
CA LEU A 255 -16.61 6.78 -26.55
C LEU A 255 -15.91 5.76 -25.61
N GLY A 256 -15.46 4.64 -26.16
CA GLY A 256 -14.69 3.61 -25.43
C GLY A 256 -13.42 4.08 -24.76
N GLY A 257 -12.97 5.33 -24.98
CA GLY A 257 -11.84 5.95 -24.30
C GLY A 257 -12.06 6.21 -22.79
N ALA A 258 -13.29 6.55 -22.39
CA ALA A 258 -13.62 6.86 -20.99
C ALA A 258 -13.57 5.61 -20.10
N VAL A 259 -14.10 4.47 -20.58
CA VAL A 259 -14.02 3.18 -19.85
C VAL A 259 -12.57 2.77 -19.65
N GLY A 260 -11.73 2.95 -20.67
CA GLY A 260 -10.29 2.68 -20.58
C GLY A 260 -9.58 3.55 -19.55
N ALA A 261 -9.94 4.84 -19.47
CA ALA A 261 -9.40 5.77 -18.49
C ALA A 261 -9.83 5.41 -17.06
N ALA A 262 -11.12 5.10 -16.84
CA ALA A 262 -11.65 4.65 -15.55
C ALA A 262 -10.93 3.39 -15.05
N LEU A 263 -10.83 2.36 -15.90
CA LEU A 263 -10.13 1.11 -15.59
C LEU A 263 -8.65 1.37 -15.26
N MET A 264 -7.96 2.13 -16.11
CA MET A 264 -6.55 2.43 -15.95
C MET A 264 -6.27 3.19 -14.65
N GLN A 265 -7.00 4.27 -14.40
CA GLN A 265 -6.81 5.07 -13.19
C GLN A 265 -7.25 4.34 -11.93
N GLY A 266 -8.34 3.58 -11.98
CA GLY A 266 -8.79 2.75 -10.89
C GLY A 266 -7.74 1.70 -10.48
N ILE A 267 -7.12 1.00 -11.44
CA ILE A 267 -6.07 0.02 -11.16
C ILE A 267 -4.79 0.71 -10.67
N LYS A 268 -4.35 1.80 -11.31
CA LYS A 268 -3.16 2.57 -10.91
C LYS A 268 -3.26 3.07 -9.47
N ARG A 269 -4.31 3.83 -9.17
CA ARG A 269 -4.48 4.46 -7.85
C ARG A 269 -4.87 3.43 -6.80
N GLY A 270 -5.64 2.39 -7.17
CA GLY A 270 -5.92 1.24 -6.32
C GLY A 270 -4.63 0.52 -5.90
N LEU A 271 -3.76 0.18 -6.84
CA LEU A 271 -2.49 -0.46 -6.55
C LEU A 271 -1.56 0.42 -5.70
N PHE A 272 -1.46 1.71 -6.01
CA PHE A 272 -0.67 2.66 -5.23
C PHE A 272 -1.12 2.71 -3.76
N SER A 273 -2.43 2.61 -3.51
CA SER A 273 -3.01 2.63 -2.18
C SER A 273 -2.84 1.31 -1.44
N ASN A 274 -3.30 0.19 -2.04
CA ASN A 274 -3.38 -1.10 -1.32
C ASN A 274 -2.12 -1.97 -1.39
N GLU A 275 -1.18 -1.65 -2.27
CA GLU A 275 0.11 -2.32 -2.46
C GLU A 275 0.03 -3.83 -2.78
N ALA A 276 -1.11 -4.36 -3.19
CA ALA A 276 -1.32 -5.80 -3.37
C ALA A 276 -0.54 -6.35 -4.57
N GLY A 277 0.39 -7.25 -4.32
CA GLY A 277 1.26 -7.85 -5.35
C GLY A 277 2.50 -7.02 -5.69
N MET A 278 2.71 -5.88 -5.03
CA MET A 278 3.91 -5.04 -5.23
C MET A 278 5.14 -5.59 -4.51
N GLY A 279 4.96 -6.40 -3.48
CA GLY A 279 6.06 -6.93 -2.67
C GLY A 279 6.53 -6.01 -1.55
N SER A 280 5.82 -4.93 -1.24
CA SER A 280 6.18 -4.00 -0.17
C SER A 280 5.80 -4.53 1.21
N ALA A 281 4.53 -4.81 1.44
CA ALA A 281 3.99 -5.36 2.68
C ALA A 281 4.69 -6.64 3.17
N PRO A 282 5.14 -7.56 2.31
CA PRO A 282 5.91 -8.73 2.71
C PRO A 282 7.15 -8.45 3.56
N ASN A 283 7.80 -7.29 3.40
CA ASN A 283 8.98 -6.91 4.20
C ASN A 283 8.64 -6.75 5.68
N VAL A 284 7.46 -6.24 6.00
CA VAL A 284 6.97 -6.12 7.38
C VAL A 284 6.29 -7.42 7.82
N ALA A 285 5.50 -8.05 6.95
CA ALA A 285 4.85 -9.32 7.25
C ALA A 285 5.83 -10.39 7.74
N ALA A 286 7.05 -10.43 7.15
CA ALA A 286 8.11 -11.36 7.55
C ALA A 286 8.61 -11.15 8.98
N THR A 287 8.52 -9.94 9.53
CA THR A 287 9.03 -9.62 10.88
C THR A 287 8.18 -10.20 12.00
N ALA A 288 6.93 -10.54 11.70
CA ALA A 288 5.98 -11.02 12.69
C ALA A 288 6.30 -12.44 13.21
N HIS A 289 6.14 -12.62 14.52
CA HIS A 289 6.13 -13.94 15.13
C HIS A 289 4.72 -14.53 15.06
N VAL A 290 4.55 -15.59 14.30
CA VAL A 290 3.27 -16.29 14.11
C VAL A 290 3.48 -17.79 14.17
N SER A 291 2.44 -18.54 14.53
CA SER A 291 2.48 -20.01 14.59
C SER A 291 2.38 -20.68 13.21
N HIS A 292 1.94 -19.96 12.18
CA HIS A 292 1.79 -20.48 10.82
C HIS A 292 1.93 -19.36 9.78
N PRO A 293 2.68 -19.56 8.66
CA PRO A 293 2.91 -18.53 7.63
C PRO A 293 1.63 -17.89 7.08
N VAL A 294 0.58 -18.70 6.90
CA VAL A 294 -0.74 -18.28 6.38
C VAL A 294 -1.38 -17.16 7.22
N LYS A 295 -1.10 -17.09 8.52
CA LYS A 295 -1.68 -16.03 9.38
C LYS A 295 -1.30 -14.63 8.89
N GLN A 296 -0.05 -14.42 8.47
CA GLN A 296 0.36 -13.12 7.92
C GLN A 296 -0.22 -12.88 6.52
N GLY A 297 -0.34 -13.92 5.70
CA GLY A 297 -1.07 -13.83 4.43
C GLY A 297 -2.49 -13.32 4.63
N LEU A 298 -3.23 -13.88 5.58
CA LEU A 298 -4.60 -13.48 5.92
C LEU A 298 -4.68 -12.03 6.44
N ILE A 299 -3.77 -11.65 7.33
CA ILE A 299 -3.74 -10.29 7.91
C ILE A 299 -3.43 -9.24 6.84
N GLN A 300 -2.48 -9.49 5.94
CA GLN A 300 -2.14 -8.55 4.87
C GLN A 300 -3.25 -8.45 3.82
N THR A 301 -3.97 -9.53 3.56
CA THR A 301 -5.20 -9.53 2.75
C THR A 301 -6.26 -8.63 3.36
N PHE A 302 -6.49 -8.73 4.67
CA PHE A 302 -7.41 -7.84 5.39
C PHE A 302 -6.97 -6.36 5.30
N GLY A 303 -5.66 -6.11 5.32
CA GLY A 303 -5.10 -4.77 5.12
C GLY A 303 -5.48 -4.15 3.77
N VAL A 304 -5.49 -4.92 2.68
CA VAL A 304 -5.95 -4.46 1.36
C VAL A 304 -7.42 -4.02 1.41
N PHE A 305 -8.27 -4.80 2.08
CA PHE A 305 -9.69 -4.46 2.21
C PHE A 305 -9.90 -3.19 3.05
N THR A 306 -9.23 -3.10 4.19
CA THR A 306 -9.31 -1.93 5.07
C THR A 306 -8.88 -0.66 4.35
N ASP A 307 -7.79 -0.73 3.59
CA ASP A 307 -7.26 0.40 2.85
C ASP A 307 -8.24 0.87 1.75
N THR A 308 -8.58 -0.02 0.82
CA THR A 308 -9.28 0.39 -0.40
C THR A 308 -10.79 0.33 -0.26
N LEU A 309 -11.36 -0.79 0.27
CA LEU A 309 -12.82 -0.90 0.37
C LEU A 309 -13.41 -0.02 1.47
N VAL A 310 -12.61 0.35 2.49
CA VAL A 310 -13.10 1.23 3.55
C VAL A 310 -12.57 2.65 3.34
N ILE A 311 -11.27 2.89 3.48
CA ILE A 311 -10.72 4.25 3.54
C ILE A 311 -10.83 4.97 2.19
N CYS A 312 -10.46 4.34 1.05
CA CYS A 312 -10.61 4.97 -0.25
C CYS A 312 -12.08 5.21 -0.61
N THR A 313 -12.99 4.30 -0.21
CA THR A 313 -14.43 4.49 -0.43
C THR A 313 -14.98 5.68 0.38
N CYS A 314 -14.50 5.87 1.61
CA CYS A 314 -14.82 7.06 2.39
C CYS A 314 -14.47 8.35 1.63
N THR A 315 -13.26 8.42 1.08
CA THR A 315 -12.83 9.60 0.29
C THR A 315 -13.64 9.76 -0.98
N ALA A 316 -13.91 8.66 -1.70
CA ALA A 316 -14.71 8.69 -2.91
C ALA A 316 -16.12 9.25 -2.65
N PHE A 317 -16.77 8.83 -1.59
CA PHE A 317 -18.09 9.34 -1.22
C PHE A 317 -18.04 10.81 -0.80
N ILE A 318 -17.05 11.24 0.00
CA ILE A 318 -16.86 12.66 0.33
C ILE A 318 -16.78 13.51 -0.95
N ILE A 319 -15.96 13.08 -1.93
CA ILE A 319 -15.77 13.82 -3.19
C ILE A 319 -17.06 13.84 -4.02
N LEU A 320 -17.71 12.70 -4.16
CA LEU A 320 -18.89 12.58 -5.03
C LEU A 320 -20.15 13.20 -4.43
N PHE A 321 -20.29 13.27 -3.10
CA PHE A 321 -21.36 14.03 -2.45
C PHE A 321 -21.14 15.54 -2.57
N GLY A 322 -19.89 16.02 -2.61
CA GLY A 322 -19.58 17.43 -2.84
C GLY A 322 -19.98 17.96 -4.23
N GLY A 323 -20.43 17.09 -5.12
CA GLY A 323 -20.89 17.43 -6.46
C GLY A 323 -19.91 17.02 -7.57
N VAL A 324 -20.10 17.54 -8.80
CA VAL A 324 -19.21 17.25 -9.92
C VAL A 324 -17.82 17.84 -9.62
N PRO A 325 -16.75 17.01 -9.70
CA PRO A 325 -15.41 17.49 -9.42
C PRO A 325 -15.04 18.66 -10.32
N ASP A 326 -14.58 19.76 -9.73
CA ASP A 326 -14.01 20.87 -10.49
C ASP A 326 -12.71 20.38 -11.15
N ALA A 327 -12.69 20.32 -12.47
CA ALA A 327 -11.54 19.86 -13.25
C ALA A 327 -10.28 20.75 -13.09
N SER A 328 -10.44 21.96 -12.53
CA SER A 328 -9.31 22.83 -12.16
C SER A 328 -8.58 22.36 -10.89
N LEU A 329 -9.25 21.58 -10.04
CA LEU A 329 -8.70 21.03 -8.80
C LEU A 329 -8.26 19.58 -9.01
N ASN A 330 -7.12 19.20 -8.45
CA ASN A 330 -6.62 17.84 -8.54
C ASN A 330 -5.96 17.39 -7.22
N GLY A 331 -5.87 16.08 -7.04
CA GLY A 331 -5.25 15.50 -5.86
C GLY A 331 -5.92 15.95 -4.57
N ILE A 332 -5.10 16.38 -3.59
CA ILE A 332 -5.61 16.69 -2.24
C ILE A 332 -6.50 17.92 -2.19
N GLN A 333 -6.31 18.88 -3.10
CA GLN A 333 -7.09 20.12 -3.14
C GLN A 333 -8.56 19.83 -3.45
N LEU A 334 -8.85 18.84 -4.32
CA LEU A 334 -10.22 18.40 -4.58
C LEU A 334 -10.85 17.79 -3.32
N THR A 335 -10.12 16.95 -2.59
CA THR A 335 -10.63 16.35 -1.35
C THR A 335 -10.90 17.42 -0.28
N GLN A 336 -10.06 18.46 -0.21
CA GLN A 336 -10.27 19.61 0.69
C GLN A 336 -11.57 20.35 0.31
N ALA A 337 -11.68 20.76 -0.95
CA ALA A 337 -12.87 21.49 -1.43
C ALA A 337 -14.16 20.69 -1.27
N ALA A 338 -14.11 19.38 -1.53
CA ALA A 338 -15.28 18.51 -1.35
C ALA A 338 -15.72 18.44 0.13
N LEU A 339 -14.78 18.31 1.07
CA LEU A 339 -15.14 18.27 2.48
C LEU A 339 -15.55 19.67 3.01
N GLU A 340 -14.97 20.74 2.47
CA GLU A 340 -15.39 22.11 2.76
C GLU A 340 -16.83 22.37 2.35
N SER A 341 -17.27 21.81 1.23
CA SER A 341 -18.67 21.94 0.79
C SER A 341 -19.66 21.23 1.71
N GLU A 342 -19.23 20.16 2.40
CA GLU A 342 -20.07 19.36 3.29
C GLU A 342 -20.13 19.91 4.73
N ILE A 343 -19.00 20.38 5.28
CA ILE A 343 -18.88 20.77 6.70
C ILE A 343 -18.31 22.19 6.90
N GLY A 344 -18.16 22.97 5.82
CA GLY A 344 -17.60 24.31 5.86
C GLY A 344 -16.07 24.35 5.95
N PRO A 345 -15.48 25.54 6.19
CA PRO A 345 -14.00 25.74 6.14
C PRO A 345 -13.19 24.82 7.06
N ALA A 346 -13.81 24.28 8.10
CA ALA A 346 -13.16 23.29 8.99
C ALA A 346 -12.80 22.00 8.24
N GLY A 347 -13.50 21.69 7.14
CA GLY A 347 -13.23 20.51 6.32
C GLY A 347 -11.87 20.54 5.67
N GLY A 348 -11.47 21.65 5.06
CA GLY A 348 -10.16 21.80 4.44
C GLY A 348 -9.02 21.72 5.45
N VAL A 349 -9.19 22.35 6.62
CA VAL A 349 -8.23 22.27 7.73
C VAL A 349 -8.10 20.82 8.24
N PHE A 350 -9.23 20.12 8.41
CA PHE A 350 -9.23 18.72 8.81
C PHE A 350 -8.44 17.85 7.83
N VAL A 351 -8.69 18.00 6.51
CA VAL A 351 -7.96 17.25 5.47
C VAL A 351 -6.47 17.58 5.51
N ALA A 352 -6.08 18.84 5.69
CA ALA A 352 -4.67 19.24 5.77
C ALA A 352 -3.95 18.59 6.97
N VAL A 353 -4.60 18.53 8.13
CA VAL A 353 -4.04 17.86 9.32
C VAL A 353 -4.04 16.34 9.13
N ALA A 354 -5.12 15.76 8.63
CA ALA A 354 -5.23 14.33 8.40
C ALA A 354 -4.18 13.85 7.40
N ILE A 355 -4.02 14.52 6.25
CA ILE A 355 -3.03 14.12 5.25
C ILE A 355 -1.60 14.31 5.76
N PHE A 356 -1.32 15.34 6.56
CA PHE A 356 -0.02 15.49 7.19
C PHE A 356 0.33 14.25 8.02
N LEU A 357 -0.57 13.82 8.88
CA LEU A 357 -0.31 12.70 9.78
C LEU A 357 -0.27 11.36 9.04
N PHE A 358 -1.19 11.12 8.10
CA PHE A 358 -1.20 9.91 7.27
C PHE A 358 0.03 9.82 6.36
N ALA A 359 0.27 10.85 5.54
CA ALA A 359 1.38 10.83 4.60
C ALA A 359 2.75 10.87 5.32
N PHE A 360 2.85 11.53 6.46
CA PHE A 360 4.07 11.48 7.27
C PHE A 360 4.33 10.08 7.82
N SER A 361 3.29 9.39 8.29
CA SER A 361 3.44 8.00 8.72
C SER A 361 3.84 7.08 7.56
N SER A 362 3.32 7.36 6.34
CA SER A 362 3.70 6.63 5.13
C SER A 362 5.16 6.89 4.74
N ILE A 363 5.66 8.13 4.82
CA ILE A 363 7.08 8.44 4.59
C ILE A 363 7.98 7.57 5.47
N ILE A 364 7.60 7.41 6.74
CA ILE A 364 8.36 6.63 7.70
C ILE A 364 8.25 5.12 7.42
N GLY A 365 7.08 4.63 7.06
CA GLY A 365 6.83 3.25 6.65
C GLY A 365 7.58 2.88 5.37
N ASN A 366 7.52 3.75 4.38
CA ASN A 366 8.21 3.63 3.10
C ASN A 366 9.74 3.56 3.28
N TYR A 367 10.27 4.43 4.14
CA TYR A 367 11.68 4.39 4.52
C TYR A 367 12.07 3.02 5.09
N TYR A 368 11.22 2.43 5.95
CA TYR A 368 11.51 1.11 6.52
C TYR A 368 11.63 0.02 5.46
N TYR A 369 10.76 0.01 4.44
CA TYR A 369 10.86 -0.95 3.34
C TYR A 369 12.20 -0.82 2.62
N GLY A 370 12.64 0.39 2.34
CA GLY A 370 13.94 0.62 1.72
C GLY A 370 15.10 0.26 2.66
N GLU A 371 15.07 0.63 3.94
CA GLU A 371 16.09 0.26 4.91
C GLU A 371 16.30 -1.25 4.97
N ALA A 372 15.21 -2.04 5.02
CA ALA A 372 15.27 -3.49 5.06
C ALA A 372 15.99 -4.06 3.83
N ASN A 373 15.73 -3.47 2.67
CA ASN A 373 16.31 -3.91 1.40
C ASN A 373 17.75 -3.38 1.18
N ILE A 374 18.10 -2.20 1.64
CA ILE A 374 19.50 -1.74 1.67
C ILE A 374 20.35 -2.67 2.57
N ARG A 375 19.82 -3.07 3.74
CA ARG A 375 20.48 -4.04 4.63
C ARG A 375 20.61 -5.44 4.01
N TYR A 376 19.70 -5.83 3.12
CA TYR A 376 19.82 -7.07 2.34
C TYR A 376 20.97 -6.97 1.33
N ILE A 377 21.13 -5.84 0.62
CA ILE A 377 22.20 -5.64 -0.36
C ILE A 377 23.56 -5.57 0.33
N THR A 378 23.67 -4.77 1.40
CA THR A 378 24.92 -4.53 2.11
C THR A 378 24.74 -4.29 3.61
N PRO A 379 25.56 -4.94 4.47
CA PRO A 379 25.52 -4.68 5.90
C PRO A 379 26.27 -3.40 6.33
N ARG A 380 26.88 -2.66 5.40
CA ARG A 380 27.76 -1.52 5.69
C ARG A 380 26.96 -0.32 6.23
N PRO A 381 27.34 0.25 7.40
CA PRO A 381 26.57 1.35 8.01
C PRO A 381 26.52 2.62 7.16
N TRP A 382 27.58 2.93 6.42
CA TRP A 382 27.62 4.12 5.57
C TRP A 382 26.55 4.10 4.46
N ALA A 383 26.26 2.92 3.90
CA ALA A 383 25.25 2.79 2.85
C ALA A 383 23.85 3.14 3.39
N LEU A 384 23.56 2.74 4.62
CA LEU A 384 22.31 3.11 5.28
C LEU A 384 22.24 4.59 5.60
N THR A 385 23.35 5.19 6.05
CA THR A 385 23.42 6.65 6.30
C THR A 385 23.21 7.44 5.02
N LEU A 386 23.87 7.04 3.92
CA LEU A 386 23.68 7.65 2.62
C LEU A 386 22.21 7.53 2.17
N TYR A 387 21.61 6.34 2.31
CA TYR A 387 20.20 6.13 1.96
C TYR A 387 19.27 7.05 2.77
N ARG A 388 19.49 7.23 4.07
CA ARG A 388 18.72 8.16 4.92
C ARG A 388 18.79 9.61 4.43
N LEU A 389 20.00 10.06 4.08
CA LEU A 389 20.20 11.41 3.54
C LEU A 389 19.50 11.59 2.19
N LEU A 390 19.57 10.57 1.31
CA LEU A 390 18.89 10.59 0.01
C LEU A 390 17.36 10.59 0.20
N VAL A 391 16.82 9.84 1.15
CA VAL A 391 15.38 9.89 1.49
C VAL A 391 14.99 11.31 1.93
N GLY A 392 15.76 11.95 2.81
CA GLY A 392 15.53 13.34 3.19
C GLY A 392 15.55 14.30 2.01
N ALA A 393 16.55 14.15 1.11
CA ALA A 393 16.63 14.94 -0.12
C ALA A 393 15.41 14.74 -1.03
N MET A 394 14.88 13.51 -1.13
CA MET A 394 13.70 13.22 -1.94
C MET A 394 12.39 13.72 -1.31
N VAL A 395 12.31 13.80 0.01
CA VAL A 395 11.20 14.47 0.72
C VAL A 395 11.22 15.98 0.38
N LEU A 396 12.38 16.62 0.42
CA LEU A 396 12.51 18.02 0.04
C LEU A 396 12.23 18.25 -1.46
N PHE A 397 12.73 17.37 -2.32
CA PHE A 397 12.43 17.38 -3.75
C PHE A 397 10.92 17.29 -4.00
N GLY A 398 10.22 16.38 -3.34
CA GLY A 398 8.76 16.21 -3.47
C GLY A 398 7.99 17.47 -3.08
N ALA A 399 8.42 18.19 -2.04
CA ALA A 399 7.80 19.46 -1.65
C ALA A 399 7.83 20.51 -2.76
N LEU A 400 8.90 20.51 -3.59
CA LEU A 400 9.13 21.48 -4.65
C LEU A 400 8.72 21.00 -6.05
N ALA A 401 8.53 19.70 -6.23
CA ALA A 401 8.17 19.09 -7.50
C ALA A 401 6.73 19.43 -7.91
N THR A 402 6.46 19.34 -9.22
CA THR A 402 5.08 19.35 -9.72
C THR A 402 4.38 18.04 -9.37
N LEU A 403 3.06 18.09 -9.25
CA LEU A 403 2.23 16.92 -8.97
C LEU A 403 2.46 15.81 -10.01
N ASP A 404 2.45 16.19 -11.30
CA ASP A 404 2.60 15.25 -12.42
C ASP A 404 3.96 14.55 -12.42
N LEU A 405 5.04 15.26 -12.11
CA LEU A 405 6.37 14.66 -12.04
C LEU A 405 6.47 13.66 -10.89
N ALA A 406 5.98 14.04 -9.70
CA ALA A 406 5.99 13.16 -8.54
C ALA A 406 5.20 11.86 -8.79
N TRP A 407 3.98 11.96 -9.35
CA TRP A 407 3.17 10.80 -9.67
C TRP A 407 3.76 9.95 -10.82
N SER A 408 4.30 10.58 -11.86
CA SER A 408 4.90 9.84 -12.98
C SER A 408 6.11 9.01 -12.54
N LEU A 409 6.97 9.57 -11.68
CA LEU A 409 8.09 8.84 -11.08
C LEU A 409 7.61 7.65 -10.23
N ALA A 410 6.57 7.87 -9.42
CA ALA A 410 5.98 6.82 -8.61
C ALA A 410 5.39 5.71 -9.48
N ASP A 411 4.63 6.04 -10.50
CA ASP A 411 3.97 5.10 -11.39
C ASP A 411 4.98 4.20 -12.13
N VAL A 412 6.07 4.76 -12.69
CA VAL A 412 7.09 3.99 -13.42
C VAL A 412 7.86 3.06 -12.48
N THR A 413 8.32 3.58 -11.35
CA THR A 413 9.11 2.78 -10.39
C THR A 413 8.27 1.69 -9.75
N MET A 414 7.00 1.98 -9.43
CA MET A 414 6.00 1.03 -8.95
C MET A 414 5.76 -0.10 -9.96
N ALA A 415 5.61 0.25 -11.25
CA ALA A 415 5.37 -0.73 -12.30
C ALA A 415 6.53 -1.74 -12.42
N LEU A 416 7.77 -1.27 -12.47
CA LEU A 416 8.95 -2.12 -12.58
C LEU A 416 9.10 -3.04 -11.36
N MET A 417 8.90 -2.50 -10.16
CA MET A 417 8.99 -3.26 -8.92
C MET A 417 7.89 -4.35 -8.87
N THR A 418 6.67 -3.99 -9.22
CA THR A 418 5.52 -4.90 -9.23
C THR A 418 5.74 -6.05 -10.20
N LEU A 419 6.19 -5.78 -11.44
CA LEU A 419 6.48 -6.84 -12.43
C LEU A 419 7.54 -7.82 -11.92
N CYS A 420 8.60 -7.31 -11.29
CA CYS A 420 9.63 -8.16 -10.70
C CYS A 420 9.04 -9.07 -9.61
N ASN A 421 8.18 -8.54 -8.74
CA ASN A 421 7.53 -9.31 -7.69
C ASN A 421 6.51 -10.31 -8.21
N LEU A 422 5.63 -9.90 -9.14
CA LEU A 422 4.62 -10.78 -9.73
C LEU A 422 5.27 -12.02 -10.39
N ALA A 423 6.36 -11.83 -11.12
CA ALA A 423 7.11 -12.94 -11.70
C ALA A 423 7.59 -13.93 -10.63
N ALA A 424 8.11 -13.43 -9.50
CA ALA A 424 8.58 -14.28 -8.42
C ALA A 424 7.43 -15.03 -7.73
N ILE A 425 6.33 -14.36 -7.39
CA ILE A 425 5.22 -14.99 -6.67
C ILE A 425 4.42 -15.97 -7.54
N VAL A 426 4.39 -15.77 -8.85
CA VAL A 426 3.82 -16.77 -9.79
C VAL A 426 4.63 -18.06 -9.76
N LEU A 427 5.96 -17.97 -9.83
CA LEU A 427 6.86 -19.13 -9.80
C LEU A 427 6.85 -19.85 -8.45
N LEU A 428 6.69 -19.12 -7.34
CA LEU A 428 6.70 -19.65 -5.98
C LEU A 428 5.30 -19.96 -5.43
N GLY A 429 4.24 -19.57 -6.12
CA GLY A 429 2.85 -19.63 -5.61
C GLY A 429 2.42 -21.01 -5.12
N ARG A 430 2.90 -22.10 -5.74
CA ARG A 430 2.63 -23.47 -5.28
C ARG A 430 2.92 -23.68 -3.80
N GLN A 431 3.97 -23.07 -3.28
CA GLN A 431 4.36 -23.20 -1.87
C GLN A 431 3.35 -22.54 -0.93
N ALA A 432 2.84 -21.36 -1.30
CA ALA A 432 1.77 -20.69 -0.57
C ALA A 432 0.46 -21.51 -0.60
N PHE A 433 0.18 -22.19 -1.72
CA PHE A 433 -1.01 -23.07 -1.83
C PHE A 433 -0.88 -24.31 -0.94
N LEU A 434 0.30 -24.91 -0.84
CA LEU A 434 0.56 -26.04 0.07
C LEU A 434 0.38 -25.62 1.53
N LEU A 435 0.91 -24.46 1.92
CA LEU A 435 0.74 -23.89 3.26
C LEU A 435 -0.75 -23.61 3.56
N LEU A 436 -1.50 -23.06 2.60
CA LEU A 436 -2.93 -22.82 2.77
C LEU A 436 -3.70 -24.13 2.92
N ALA A 437 -3.31 -25.18 2.20
CA ALA A 437 -3.92 -26.50 2.31
C ALA A 437 -3.69 -27.11 3.71
N ASP A 438 -2.45 -27.04 4.24
CA ASP A 438 -2.13 -27.48 5.61
C ASP A 438 -2.93 -26.69 6.65
N TYR A 439 -2.94 -25.35 6.55
CA TYR A 439 -3.70 -24.49 7.46
C TYR A 439 -5.18 -24.85 7.50
N THR A 440 -5.80 -24.99 6.32
CA THR A 440 -7.22 -25.31 6.22
C THR A 440 -7.53 -26.74 6.65
N ALA A 441 -6.63 -27.70 6.46
CA ALA A 441 -6.78 -29.06 6.98
C ALA A 441 -6.79 -29.08 8.52
N GLN A 442 -5.87 -28.36 9.17
CA GLN A 442 -5.86 -28.22 10.63
C GLN A 442 -7.14 -27.55 11.17
N LYS A 443 -7.64 -26.51 10.46
CA LYS A 443 -8.92 -25.86 10.83
C LYS A 443 -10.10 -26.82 10.73
N ARG A 444 -10.16 -27.68 9.71
CA ARG A 444 -11.21 -28.71 9.57
C ARG A 444 -11.15 -29.77 10.66
N GLN A 445 -9.99 -30.03 11.24
CA GLN A 445 -9.79 -30.90 12.38
C GLN A 445 -10.18 -30.24 13.72
N GLY A 446 -10.71 -29.02 13.71
CA GLY A 446 -11.10 -28.27 14.91
C GLY A 446 -9.95 -27.56 15.62
N ILE A 447 -8.74 -27.54 15.04
CA ILE A 447 -7.60 -26.85 15.63
C ILE A 447 -7.81 -25.34 15.49
N LYS A 448 -8.04 -24.66 16.62
CA LYS A 448 -8.29 -23.21 16.64
C LYS A 448 -7.08 -22.42 16.16
N ASN A 449 -5.87 -22.81 16.58
CA ASN A 449 -4.61 -22.17 16.26
C ASN A 449 -3.68 -23.11 15.49
N PRO A 450 -3.78 -23.20 14.15
CA PRO A 450 -2.88 -24.00 13.34
C PRO A 450 -1.41 -23.65 13.57
N VAL A 451 -0.57 -24.68 13.59
CA VAL A 451 0.88 -24.56 13.78
C VAL A 451 1.57 -25.19 12.59
N PHE A 452 2.54 -24.50 12.03
CA PHE A 452 3.41 -25.02 11.00
C PHE A 452 4.79 -25.35 11.57
N THR A 453 5.30 -26.51 11.19
CA THR A 453 6.71 -26.91 11.39
C THR A 453 7.24 -27.43 10.06
N LYS A 454 8.52 -27.29 9.83
CA LYS A 454 9.19 -27.68 8.56
C LYS A 454 8.95 -29.13 8.14
N ASP A 455 8.70 -30.01 9.11
CA ASP A 455 8.51 -31.45 8.86
C ASP A 455 7.08 -31.78 8.37
N ARG A 456 6.13 -30.85 8.48
CA ARG A 456 4.72 -31.07 8.03
C ARG A 456 4.57 -31.16 6.51
N ILE A 457 5.41 -30.43 5.77
CA ILE A 457 5.40 -30.42 4.31
C ILE A 457 6.82 -30.75 3.84
N PRO A 458 7.10 -32.01 3.44
CA PRO A 458 8.43 -32.45 3.05
C PRO A 458 9.08 -31.58 1.96
N GLU A 459 8.28 -31.10 1.00
CA GLU A 459 8.75 -30.22 -0.09
C GLU A 459 9.28 -28.86 0.39
N LEU A 460 8.94 -28.45 1.61
CA LEU A 460 9.32 -27.16 2.21
C LEU A 460 10.37 -27.27 3.30
N LYS A 461 10.77 -28.51 3.69
CA LYS A 461 11.67 -28.76 4.83
C LYS A 461 12.96 -27.97 4.77
N ASP A 462 13.62 -27.96 3.62
CA ASP A 462 14.93 -27.29 3.45
C ASP A 462 14.79 -25.77 3.22
N LYS A 463 13.56 -25.28 3.04
CA LYS A 463 13.25 -23.87 2.73
C LYS A 463 12.80 -23.09 3.96
N ALA A 464 12.31 -23.77 4.98
CA ALA A 464 11.65 -23.21 6.16
C ALA A 464 12.62 -23.11 7.36
N GLU A 465 13.63 -22.23 7.27
CA GLU A 465 14.70 -22.10 8.29
C GLU A 465 14.19 -21.75 9.69
N CYS A 466 13.14 -20.95 9.79
CA CYS A 466 12.61 -20.45 11.07
C CYS A 466 11.37 -21.21 11.58
N TRP A 467 11.07 -22.42 11.00
CA TRP A 467 9.85 -23.18 11.29
C TRP A 467 10.11 -24.58 11.80
#